data_61f1919772cbb0484ddbbb8a27fa7e2c
#
_entry.id   61f1919772cbb0484ddbbb8a27fa7e2c
#
_cell.length_a   1.000
_cell.length_b   1.000
_cell.length_c   1.000
_cell.angle_alpha   90.00
_cell.angle_beta   90.00
_cell.angle_gamma   90.00
#
_symmetry.space_group_name_H-M   'P 1'
#
loop_
_entity.id
_entity.type
_entity.pdbx_description
1 polymer ?
#
loop_
_entity_poly.entity_id
_entity_poly.type
_entity_poly.pdbx_seq_one_letter_code
_entity_poly.pdbx_strand_id
1 'polypeptide(L)'
;MIEIDDPEVIEAYARREVGLHIYELGDLDPFFWPHTRWYGLPAADGRGLAALVLLYGGSELPCLLALARGPSPAHDRLLRELAPRLPARFYAHLGPGLAAVLRDALGPGWRVESGGHHLKLVLAGDDALTAIDDGEVEVLGPAQQAELEALYARSYPGNWFDARMLETGQYVGIRREGTLACVAGVHVYAPRQGVAALGNVTTDPAWRGRGLATVCVAGLCKRLRRSCEVIGLNVHHDNAAALACYRKLGFVELAGYDEYGFARTPTITSSYEPSGERLG
;
A
#
# COMPACT_ATOMS: atom_id res chain seq x y z
N MET A 1 10.16 1.78 22.71
CA MET A 1 9.41 0.97 21.72
C MET A 1 8.91 -0.30 22.39
N ILE A 2 7.68 -0.71 22.06
CA ILE A 2 7.09 -2.01 22.42
C ILE A 2 6.69 -2.74 21.14
N GLU A 3 6.75 -4.06 21.13
CA GLU A 3 6.09 -4.90 20.14
C GLU A 3 4.65 -5.12 20.60
N ILE A 4 3.69 -5.08 19.68
CA ILE A 4 2.25 -5.11 19.99
C ILE A 4 1.65 -6.33 19.33
N ASP A 5 0.97 -7.15 20.12
CA ASP A 5 0.24 -8.35 19.71
C ASP A 5 -1.28 -8.25 19.97
N ASP A 6 -1.72 -7.10 20.49
CA ASP A 6 -3.12 -6.79 20.76
C ASP A 6 -3.76 -6.00 19.61
N PRO A 7 -4.63 -6.62 18.79
CA PRO A 7 -5.33 -5.95 17.70
C PRO A 7 -6.18 -4.76 18.14
N GLU A 8 -6.73 -4.76 19.36
CA GLU A 8 -7.59 -3.69 19.84
C GLU A 8 -6.78 -2.40 20.07
N VAL A 9 -5.55 -2.53 20.57
CA VAL A 9 -4.63 -1.41 20.75
C VAL A 9 -4.23 -0.79 19.41
N ILE A 10 -3.96 -1.63 18.41
CA ILE A 10 -3.62 -1.21 17.04
C ILE A 10 -4.82 -0.53 16.40
N GLU A 11 -5.99 -1.16 16.45
CA GLU A 11 -7.23 -0.62 15.90
C GLU A 11 -7.58 0.72 16.53
N ALA A 12 -7.48 0.86 17.85
CA ALA A 12 -7.74 2.11 18.56
C ALA A 12 -6.81 3.25 18.11
N TYR A 13 -5.56 2.95 17.78
CA TYR A 13 -4.65 3.93 17.18
C TYR A 13 -5.06 4.29 15.76
N ALA A 14 -5.24 3.29 14.90
CA ALA A 14 -5.54 3.48 13.47
C ALA A 14 -6.88 4.20 13.23
N ARG A 15 -7.87 3.98 14.11
CA ARG A 15 -9.18 4.65 14.04
C ARG A 15 -9.16 6.14 14.34
N ARG A 16 -8.03 6.70 14.83
CA ARG A 16 -7.89 8.16 14.98
C ARG A 16 -7.86 8.85 13.61
N GLU A 17 -7.36 8.16 12.57
CA GLU A 17 -7.29 8.63 11.20
C GLU A 17 -7.51 7.46 10.23
N VAL A 18 -8.74 6.95 10.14
CA VAL A 18 -9.09 5.74 9.37
C VAL A 18 -8.57 5.81 7.94
N GLY A 19 -8.76 6.94 7.25
CA GLY A 19 -8.31 7.10 5.86
C GLY A 19 -6.79 7.02 5.68
N LEU A 20 -6.01 7.42 6.68
CA LEU A 20 -4.55 7.28 6.67
C LEU A 20 -4.13 5.83 6.84
N HIS A 21 -4.85 5.10 7.70
CA HIS A 21 -4.50 3.77 8.19
C HIS A 21 -5.36 2.64 7.61
N ILE A 22 -5.89 2.80 6.37
CA ILE A 22 -6.71 1.76 5.73
C ILE A 22 -5.96 0.44 5.60
N TYR A 23 -4.67 0.48 5.27
CA TYR A 23 -3.83 -0.72 5.11
C TYR A 23 -3.58 -1.39 6.45
N GLU A 24 -3.23 -0.61 7.48
CA GLU A 24 -3.03 -1.11 8.83
C GLU A 24 -4.31 -1.73 9.41
N LEU A 25 -5.46 -1.11 9.17
CA LEU A 25 -6.76 -1.69 9.54
C LEU A 25 -7.08 -2.97 8.76
N GLY A 26 -6.70 -3.00 7.47
CA GLY A 26 -6.85 -4.19 6.63
C GLY A 26 -6.02 -5.36 7.11
N ASP A 27 -4.82 -5.09 7.59
CA ASP A 27 -3.87 -6.12 8.05
C ASP A 27 -4.23 -6.70 9.44
N LEU A 28 -5.27 -6.18 10.09
CA LEU A 28 -5.91 -6.82 11.26
C LEU A 28 -6.79 -8.03 10.86
N ASP A 29 -7.06 -8.22 9.57
CA ASP A 29 -7.78 -9.41 9.10
C ASP A 29 -7.00 -10.69 9.45
N PRO A 30 -7.68 -11.77 9.93
CA PRO A 30 -7.03 -13.03 10.28
C PRO A 30 -6.15 -13.63 9.18
N PHE A 31 -6.40 -13.31 7.91
CA PHE A 31 -5.57 -13.75 6.79
C PHE A 31 -4.20 -13.06 6.78
N PHE A 32 -4.14 -11.77 7.07
CA PHE A 32 -2.90 -10.98 7.04
C PHE A 32 -2.17 -10.99 8.37
N TRP A 33 -2.90 -11.05 9.48
CA TRP A 33 -2.38 -10.97 10.84
C TRP A 33 -1.15 -11.83 11.11
N PRO A 34 -1.07 -13.12 10.71
CA PRO A 34 0.10 -13.97 10.95
C PRO A 34 1.39 -13.48 10.27
N HIS A 35 1.26 -12.59 9.30
CA HIS A 35 2.37 -12.04 8.52
C HIS A 35 2.76 -10.63 8.96
N THR A 36 2.17 -10.12 10.04
CA THR A 36 2.40 -8.75 10.53
C THR A 36 3.23 -8.76 11.80
N ARG A 37 4.04 -7.71 11.95
CA ARG A 37 4.67 -7.33 13.22
C ARG A 37 4.40 -5.87 13.48
N TRP A 38 3.97 -5.57 14.68
CA TRP A 38 3.54 -4.24 15.06
C TRP A 38 4.43 -3.67 16.13
N TYR A 39 4.85 -2.44 15.95
CA TYR A 39 5.71 -1.73 16.88
C TYR A 39 5.06 -0.41 17.26
N GLY A 40 5.03 -0.11 18.54
CA GLY A 40 4.42 1.09 19.05
C GLY A 40 5.32 1.88 19.99
N LEU A 41 5.11 3.17 20.03
CA LEU A 41 5.62 4.03 21.07
C LEU A 41 4.45 4.44 21.98
N PRO A 42 4.44 4.05 23.28
CA PRO A 42 3.41 4.47 24.21
C PRO A 42 3.32 5.99 24.31
N ALA A 43 2.11 6.50 24.45
CA ALA A 43 1.90 7.93 24.72
C ALA A 43 2.41 8.32 26.11
N ALA A 44 2.86 9.56 26.27
CA ALA A 44 3.47 10.04 27.52
C ALA A 44 2.49 10.06 28.69
N ASP A 45 1.19 10.19 28.42
CA ASP A 45 0.10 10.14 29.40
C ASP A 45 -0.32 8.72 29.79
N GLY A 46 0.35 7.70 29.22
CA GLY A 46 0.03 6.28 29.43
C GLY A 46 -1.25 5.81 28.73
N ARG A 47 -1.87 6.63 27.87
CA ARG A 47 -3.13 6.29 27.19
C ARG A 47 -2.91 5.96 25.73
N GLY A 48 -2.70 4.68 25.41
CA GLY A 48 -2.53 4.17 24.06
C GLY A 48 -1.16 4.51 23.46
N LEU A 49 -1.12 4.71 22.15
CA LEU A 49 0.11 4.89 21.38
C LEU A 49 0.28 6.33 20.88
N ALA A 50 1.52 6.82 20.90
CA ALA A 50 1.93 8.07 20.26
C ALA A 50 2.35 7.85 18.79
N ALA A 51 2.87 6.64 18.45
CA ALA A 51 3.22 6.23 17.10
C ALA A 51 3.02 4.73 16.94
N LEU A 52 2.73 4.32 15.71
CA LEU A 52 2.57 2.93 15.29
C LEU A 52 3.34 2.69 13.99
N VAL A 53 4.01 1.55 13.90
CA VAL A 53 4.69 1.09 12.69
C VAL A 53 4.32 -0.37 12.46
N LEU A 54 3.94 -0.69 11.23
CA LEU A 54 3.69 -2.05 10.75
C LEU A 54 4.88 -2.53 9.90
N LEU A 55 5.34 -3.75 10.15
CA LEU A 55 6.21 -4.50 9.26
C LEU A 55 5.45 -5.73 8.76
N TYR A 56 5.02 -5.68 7.50
CA TYR A 56 4.35 -6.78 6.81
C TYR A 56 5.38 -7.70 6.15
N GLY A 57 5.34 -8.98 6.47
CA GLY A 57 6.27 -10.00 5.97
C GLY A 57 5.64 -11.08 5.09
N GLY A 58 4.39 -10.90 4.64
CA GLY A 58 3.67 -11.88 3.81
C GLY A 58 4.05 -11.91 2.32
N SER A 59 5.04 -11.13 1.90
CA SER A 59 5.60 -11.09 0.55
C SER A 59 7.10 -11.35 0.57
N GLU A 60 7.69 -11.64 -0.60
CA GLU A 60 9.15 -11.83 -0.74
C GLU A 60 9.95 -10.63 -0.24
N LEU A 61 9.42 -9.43 -0.42
CA LEU A 61 10.00 -8.19 0.06
C LEU A 61 9.11 -7.64 1.19
N PRO A 62 9.57 -7.70 2.46
CA PRO A 62 8.82 -7.12 3.57
C PRO A 62 8.53 -5.64 3.36
N CYS A 63 7.34 -5.19 3.79
CA CYS A 63 6.92 -3.80 3.67
C CYS A 63 6.76 -3.15 5.04
N LEU A 64 7.42 -2.01 5.23
CA LEU A 64 7.34 -1.17 6.43
C LEU A 64 6.35 -0.02 6.18
N LEU A 65 5.34 0.12 7.02
CA LEU A 65 4.44 1.25 7.00
C LEU A 65 4.67 2.10 8.25
N ALA A 66 5.10 3.35 8.05
CA ALA A 66 5.24 4.35 9.09
C ALA A 66 4.60 5.65 8.59
N LEU A 67 3.32 5.83 8.87
CA LEU A 67 2.50 6.87 8.28
C LEU A 67 2.12 7.95 9.30
N ALA A 68 2.28 9.19 8.90
CA ALA A 68 1.85 10.38 9.64
C ALA A 68 1.50 11.48 8.64
N ARG A 69 0.58 12.40 8.98
CA ARG A 69 0.25 13.54 8.08
C ARG A 69 1.33 14.60 7.98
N GLY A 70 2.23 14.64 8.93
CA GLY A 70 3.28 15.65 9.03
C GLY A 70 4.42 15.18 9.91
N PRO A 71 5.38 16.05 10.22
CA PRO A 71 6.51 15.73 11.10
C PRO A 71 6.01 15.13 12.43
N SER A 72 6.57 13.99 12.81
CA SER A 72 6.15 13.23 14.00
C SER A 72 7.35 12.77 14.83
N PRO A 73 7.70 13.53 15.89
CA PRO A 73 8.80 13.14 16.79
C PRO A 73 8.62 11.76 17.43
N ALA A 74 7.38 11.31 17.57
CA ALA A 74 7.08 9.98 18.08
C ALA A 74 7.48 8.87 17.07
N HIS A 75 7.16 9.06 15.78
CA HIS A 75 7.62 8.15 14.72
C HIS A 75 9.14 8.23 14.52
N ASP A 76 9.75 9.43 14.62
CA ASP A 76 11.21 9.59 14.54
C ASP A 76 11.91 8.72 15.59
N ARG A 77 11.45 8.82 16.85
CA ARG A 77 11.97 8.02 17.94
C ARG A 77 11.73 6.52 17.71
N LEU A 78 10.51 6.15 17.31
CA LEU A 78 10.15 4.75 17.08
C LEU A 78 11.00 4.12 15.99
N LEU A 79 11.22 4.82 14.86
CA LEU A 79 12.04 4.32 13.75
C LEU A 79 13.52 4.19 14.15
N ARG A 80 14.08 5.11 14.94
CA ARG A 80 15.45 5.00 15.43
C ARG A 80 15.63 3.78 16.34
N GLU A 81 14.67 3.50 17.21
CA GLU A 81 14.69 2.34 18.10
C GLU A 81 14.46 1.01 17.31
N LEU A 82 13.69 1.06 16.19
CA LEU A 82 13.37 -0.10 15.37
C LEU A 82 14.47 -0.45 14.36
N ALA A 83 15.21 0.52 13.84
CA ALA A 83 16.17 0.36 12.75
C ALA A 83 17.12 -0.85 12.91
N PRO A 84 17.70 -1.17 14.09
CA PRO A 84 18.56 -2.34 14.26
C PRO A 84 17.88 -3.70 14.08
N ARG A 85 16.54 -3.74 14.09
CA ARG A 85 15.73 -4.96 13.99
C ARG A 85 15.14 -5.17 12.61
N LEU A 86 15.30 -4.21 11.70
CA LEU A 86 14.75 -4.29 10.35
C LEU A 86 15.48 -5.36 9.52
N PRO A 87 14.78 -6.04 8.61
CA PRO A 87 15.38 -7.02 7.72
C PRO A 87 16.43 -6.38 6.81
N ALA A 88 17.38 -7.17 6.30
CA ALA A 88 18.46 -6.69 5.44
C ALA A 88 17.97 -6.10 4.09
N ARG A 89 16.74 -6.38 3.71
CA ARG A 89 16.07 -5.83 2.53
C ARG A 89 14.59 -5.66 2.81
N PHE A 90 14.05 -4.48 2.53
CA PHE A 90 12.61 -4.19 2.69
C PHE A 90 12.19 -2.99 1.84
N TYR A 91 10.90 -2.89 1.60
CA TYR A 91 10.24 -1.72 1.04
C TYR A 91 9.60 -0.90 2.15
N ALA A 92 9.42 0.40 1.97
CA ALA A 92 8.84 1.24 3.01
C ALA A 92 7.93 2.32 2.44
N HIS A 93 6.80 2.53 3.11
CA HIS A 93 5.91 3.67 2.96
C HIS A 93 6.11 4.60 4.16
N LEU A 94 6.65 5.77 3.92
CA LEU A 94 7.11 6.68 4.97
C LEU A 94 6.41 8.03 4.88
N GLY A 95 5.81 8.46 5.97
CA GLY A 95 5.26 9.80 6.12
C GLY A 95 6.34 10.89 6.00
N PRO A 96 5.95 12.17 5.90
CA PRO A 96 6.85 13.29 5.67
C PRO A 96 8.04 13.34 6.64
N GLY A 97 9.26 13.38 6.09
CA GLY A 97 10.51 13.46 6.86
C GLY A 97 11.06 12.14 7.39
N LEU A 98 10.24 11.08 7.49
CA LEU A 98 10.64 9.82 8.12
C LEU A 98 11.70 9.04 7.34
N ALA A 99 11.78 9.23 6.02
CA ALA A 99 12.85 8.65 5.20
C ALA A 99 14.25 9.12 5.60
N ALA A 100 14.40 10.41 5.93
CA ALA A 100 15.66 10.96 6.41
C ALA A 100 16.04 10.37 7.77
N VAL A 101 15.07 10.26 8.68
CA VAL A 101 15.24 9.66 10.01
C VAL A 101 15.69 8.21 9.91
N LEU A 102 15.00 7.42 9.07
CA LEU A 102 15.31 5.99 8.92
C LEU A 102 16.68 5.78 8.26
N ARG A 103 17.02 6.57 7.23
CA ARG A 103 18.34 6.52 6.57
C ARG A 103 19.46 6.84 7.55
N ASP A 104 19.31 7.87 8.36
CA ASP A 104 20.26 8.25 9.39
C ASP A 104 20.45 7.14 10.45
N ALA A 105 19.33 6.54 10.90
CA ALA A 105 19.34 5.48 11.89
C ALA A 105 19.97 4.16 11.37
N LEU A 106 19.80 3.85 10.09
CA LEU A 106 20.38 2.67 9.45
C LEU A 106 21.88 2.84 9.13
N GLY A 107 22.32 4.08 8.88
CA GLY A 107 23.72 4.43 8.61
C GLY A 107 24.18 4.10 7.18
N PRO A 108 25.49 4.30 6.89
CA PRO A 108 26.03 4.29 5.52
C PRO A 108 26.06 2.90 4.86
N GLY A 109 25.86 1.83 5.62
CA GLY A 109 25.84 0.45 5.10
C GLY A 109 24.56 0.06 4.37
N TRP A 110 23.72 1.04 3.97
CA TRP A 110 22.46 0.78 3.29
C TRP A 110 22.35 1.53 1.98
N ARG A 111 21.95 0.81 0.93
CA ARG A 111 21.49 1.39 -0.32
C ARG A 111 20.02 1.73 -0.18
N VAL A 112 19.65 2.95 -0.60
CA VAL A 112 18.29 3.47 -0.53
C VAL A 112 17.87 3.93 -1.91
N GLU A 113 16.79 3.36 -2.42
CA GLU A 113 16.21 3.70 -3.72
C GLU A 113 14.85 4.35 -3.52
N SER A 114 14.61 5.49 -4.16
CA SER A 114 13.30 6.16 -4.10
C SER A 114 12.32 5.46 -5.04
N GLY A 115 11.13 5.14 -4.53
CA GLY A 115 9.97 4.70 -5.29
C GLY A 115 9.03 5.85 -5.67
N GLY A 116 9.37 7.09 -5.25
CA GLY A 116 8.63 8.31 -5.58
C GLY A 116 7.63 8.74 -4.50
N HIS A 117 7.02 9.90 -4.77
CA HIS A 117 5.99 10.47 -3.91
C HIS A 117 4.60 9.95 -4.27
N HIS A 118 3.84 9.55 -3.27
CA HIS A 118 2.50 8.99 -3.42
C HIS A 118 1.49 9.80 -2.61
N LEU A 119 0.28 9.84 -3.12
CA LEU A 119 -0.87 10.47 -2.46
C LEU A 119 -1.82 9.38 -1.97
N LYS A 120 -2.29 9.54 -0.75
CA LYS A 120 -3.44 8.79 -0.21
C LYS A 120 -4.69 9.60 -0.49
N LEU A 121 -5.63 9.01 -1.20
CA LEU A 121 -6.92 9.61 -1.49
C LEU A 121 -8.02 8.83 -0.76
N VAL A 122 -9.07 9.55 -0.36
CA VAL A 122 -10.29 8.95 0.21
C VAL A 122 -11.51 9.45 -0.53
N LEU A 123 -12.51 8.60 -0.66
CA LEU A 123 -13.79 8.93 -1.27
C LEU A 123 -14.61 9.76 -0.28
N ALA A 124 -14.79 11.05 -0.57
CA ALA A 124 -15.44 12.00 0.32
C ALA A 124 -16.97 11.90 0.36
N GLY A 125 -17.58 11.36 -0.70
CA GLY A 125 -19.03 11.19 -0.80
C GLY A 125 -19.42 10.39 -2.03
N ASP A 126 -20.70 10.07 -2.16
CA ASP A 126 -21.19 9.14 -3.19
C ASP A 126 -21.93 9.85 -4.35
N ASP A 127 -22.12 11.16 -4.29
CA ASP A 127 -22.88 11.92 -5.29
C ASP A 127 -22.35 11.74 -6.71
N ALA A 128 -21.03 11.84 -6.87
CA ALA A 128 -20.37 11.65 -8.15
C ALA A 128 -20.48 10.21 -8.66
N LEU A 129 -20.53 9.22 -7.77
CA LEU A 129 -20.70 7.81 -8.14
C LEU A 129 -22.10 7.55 -8.68
N THR A 130 -23.13 8.13 -8.06
CA THR A 130 -24.53 7.90 -8.45
C THR A 130 -24.83 8.39 -9.86
N ALA A 131 -24.10 9.40 -10.33
CA ALA A 131 -24.25 9.95 -11.68
C ALA A 131 -23.61 9.09 -12.79
N ILE A 132 -22.82 8.06 -12.44
CA ILE A 132 -22.15 7.18 -13.41
C ILE A 132 -23.02 5.94 -13.65
N ASP A 133 -23.33 5.67 -14.91
CA ASP A 133 -23.91 4.39 -15.31
C ASP A 133 -22.80 3.32 -15.33
N ASP A 134 -22.95 2.30 -14.51
CA ASP A 134 -22.03 1.18 -14.36
C ASP A 134 -22.64 -0.17 -14.82
N GLY A 135 -23.73 -0.14 -15.59
CA GLY A 135 -24.43 -1.34 -16.05
C GLY A 135 -23.60 -2.30 -16.92
N GLU A 136 -22.49 -1.83 -17.48
CA GLU A 136 -21.54 -2.66 -18.24
C GLU A 136 -20.43 -3.29 -17.39
N VAL A 137 -20.37 -2.99 -16.10
CA VAL A 137 -19.33 -3.49 -15.18
C VAL A 137 -19.69 -4.89 -14.69
N GLU A 138 -18.85 -5.86 -14.97
CA GLU A 138 -18.98 -7.23 -14.49
C GLU A 138 -18.07 -7.52 -13.30
N VAL A 139 -18.48 -8.45 -12.43
CA VAL A 139 -17.62 -8.94 -11.33
C VAL A 139 -16.71 -10.01 -11.87
N LEU A 140 -15.42 -9.90 -11.54
CA LEU A 140 -14.38 -10.85 -11.90
C LEU A 140 -14.05 -11.73 -10.69
N GLY A 141 -13.93 -13.03 -10.94
CA GLY A 141 -13.54 -14.02 -9.94
C GLY A 141 -12.34 -14.85 -10.39
N PRO A 142 -12.00 -15.91 -9.65
CA PRO A 142 -10.85 -16.78 -9.96
C PRO A 142 -10.85 -17.35 -11.39
N ALA A 143 -12.03 -17.57 -11.99
CA ALA A 143 -12.15 -18.06 -13.37
C ALA A 143 -11.58 -17.08 -14.41
N GLN A 144 -11.51 -15.78 -14.11
CA GLN A 144 -10.97 -14.74 -15.00
C GLN A 144 -9.49 -14.43 -14.74
N GLN A 145 -8.79 -15.18 -13.89
CA GLN A 145 -7.39 -14.92 -13.53
C GLN A 145 -6.49 -14.79 -14.76
N ALA A 146 -6.53 -15.74 -15.68
CA ALA A 146 -5.66 -15.74 -16.87
C ALA A 146 -5.89 -14.50 -17.77
N GLU A 147 -7.15 -14.07 -17.92
CA GLU A 147 -7.49 -12.87 -18.70
C GLU A 147 -6.96 -11.60 -18.00
N LEU A 148 -7.05 -11.57 -16.68
CA LEU A 148 -6.58 -10.47 -15.85
C LEU A 148 -5.05 -10.33 -15.94
N GLU A 149 -4.32 -11.43 -15.76
CA GLU A 149 -2.86 -11.50 -15.90
C GLU A 149 -2.41 -11.06 -17.29
N ALA A 150 -3.11 -11.49 -18.34
CA ALA A 150 -2.84 -11.05 -19.70
C ALA A 150 -3.08 -9.55 -19.90
N LEU A 151 -4.11 -8.97 -19.28
CA LEU A 151 -4.34 -7.52 -19.29
C LEU A 151 -3.22 -6.80 -18.56
N TYR A 152 -2.82 -7.24 -17.36
CA TYR A 152 -1.74 -6.62 -16.58
C TYR A 152 -0.41 -6.68 -17.32
N ALA A 153 -0.06 -7.80 -17.93
CA ALA A 153 1.20 -7.95 -18.68
C ALA A 153 1.38 -6.87 -19.77
N ARG A 154 0.28 -6.47 -20.44
CA ARG A 154 0.34 -5.47 -21.52
C ARG A 154 0.03 -4.03 -21.10
N SER A 155 -0.60 -3.81 -19.95
CA SER A 155 -1.09 -2.49 -19.55
C SER A 155 -0.50 -1.96 -18.25
N TYR A 156 -0.05 -2.83 -17.35
CA TYR A 156 0.49 -2.50 -16.03
C TYR A 156 1.51 -3.56 -15.56
N PRO A 157 2.63 -3.73 -16.27
CA PRO A 157 3.70 -4.62 -15.82
C PRO A 157 4.25 -4.16 -14.47
N GLY A 158 4.56 -5.10 -13.58
CA GLY A 158 5.05 -4.78 -12.23
C GLY A 158 3.99 -4.33 -11.23
N ASN A 159 2.69 -4.56 -11.52
CA ASN A 159 1.63 -4.38 -10.52
C ASN A 159 1.75 -5.38 -9.35
N TRP A 160 1.01 -5.10 -8.25
CA TRP A 160 0.98 -5.92 -7.04
C TRP A 160 -0.21 -6.91 -7.02
N PHE A 161 -0.65 -7.39 -8.18
CA PHE A 161 -1.74 -8.35 -8.24
C PHE A 161 -1.30 -9.71 -7.71
N ASP A 162 -2.12 -10.28 -6.82
CA ASP A 162 -2.07 -11.66 -6.35
C ASP A 162 -3.42 -12.31 -6.65
N ALA A 163 -3.42 -13.51 -7.22
CA ALA A 163 -4.64 -14.20 -7.61
C ALA A 163 -5.65 -14.39 -6.47
N ARG A 164 -5.16 -14.51 -5.23
CA ARG A 164 -5.99 -14.59 -4.02
C ARG A 164 -6.87 -13.35 -3.81
N MET A 165 -6.49 -12.20 -4.35
CA MET A 165 -7.31 -10.99 -4.29
C MET A 165 -8.64 -11.16 -5.01
N LEU A 166 -8.75 -12.06 -6.00
CA LEU A 166 -10.00 -12.39 -6.67
C LEU A 166 -11.02 -13.08 -5.76
N GLU A 167 -10.55 -13.79 -4.72
CA GLU A 167 -11.40 -14.46 -3.74
C GLU A 167 -12.22 -13.47 -2.90
N THR A 168 -11.78 -12.21 -2.81
CA THR A 168 -12.53 -11.13 -2.16
C THR A 168 -13.87 -10.84 -2.85
N GLY A 169 -14.01 -11.21 -4.13
CA GLY A 169 -15.13 -10.83 -4.98
C GLY A 169 -15.21 -9.33 -5.24
N GLN A 170 -14.14 -8.58 -4.99
CA GLN A 170 -14.07 -7.13 -5.15
C GLN A 170 -13.15 -6.73 -6.32
N TYR A 171 -13.12 -7.55 -7.36
CA TYR A 171 -12.55 -7.22 -8.66
C TYR A 171 -13.67 -7.06 -9.68
N VAL A 172 -13.61 -6.01 -10.47
CA VAL A 172 -14.59 -5.73 -11.52
C VAL A 172 -13.89 -5.36 -12.81
N GLY A 173 -14.57 -5.58 -13.94
CA GLY A 173 -14.01 -5.29 -15.25
C GLY A 173 -15.05 -4.84 -16.26
N ILE A 174 -14.53 -4.33 -17.39
CA ILE A 174 -15.31 -3.96 -18.58
C ILE A 174 -14.68 -4.65 -19.77
N ARG A 175 -15.54 -5.29 -20.59
CA ARG A 175 -15.08 -5.92 -21.84
C ARG A 175 -15.28 -5.01 -23.04
N ARG A 176 -14.41 -5.20 -24.02
CA ARG A 176 -14.57 -4.69 -25.38
C ARG A 176 -14.14 -5.78 -26.36
N GLU A 177 -14.92 -5.98 -27.40
CA GLU A 177 -14.65 -7.00 -28.43
C GLU A 177 -14.34 -8.40 -27.82
N GLY A 178 -15.05 -8.75 -26.75
CA GLY A 178 -14.92 -10.04 -26.07
C GLY A 178 -13.72 -10.18 -25.11
N THR A 179 -12.84 -9.16 -25.00
CA THR A 179 -11.66 -9.20 -24.12
C THR A 179 -11.76 -8.18 -22.98
N LEU A 180 -11.07 -8.42 -21.86
CA LEU A 180 -10.97 -7.44 -20.78
C LEU A 180 -10.21 -6.20 -21.27
N ALA A 181 -10.92 -5.05 -21.25
CA ALA A 181 -10.38 -3.74 -21.64
C ALA A 181 -10.02 -2.86 -20.45
N CYS A 182 -10.72 -3.04 -19.32
CA CYS A 182 -10.45 -2.28 -18.10
C CYS A 182 -10.74 -3.14 -16.87
N VAL A 183 -10.00 -2.93 -15.80
CA VAL A 183 -10.21 -3.59 -14.51
C VAL A 183 -9.99 -2.59 -13.37
N ALA A 184 -10.74 -2.78 -12.29
CA ALA A 184 -10.50 -2.17 -10.99
C ALA A 184 -10.63 -3.25 -9.90
N GLY A 185 -9.70 -3.25 -8.95
CA GLY A 185 -9.68 -4.20 -7.85
C GLY A 185 -9.33 -3.54 -6.52
N VAL A 186 -9.07 -4.34 -5.51
CA VAL A 186 -8.70 -3.91 -4.17
C VAL A 186 -7.35 -4.47 -3.76
N HIS A 187 -6.57 -3.67 -3.01
CA HIS A 187 -5.44 -4.15 -2.21
C HIS A 187 -5.88 -4.48 -0.79
N VAL A 188 -6.90 -3.77 -0.29
CA VAL A 188 -7.50 -4.01 1.03
C VAL A 188 -9.00 -4.14 0.87
N TYR A 189 -9.56 -5.19 1.48
CA TYR A 189 -11.00 -5.35 1.68
C TYR A 189 -11.22 -5.92 3.08
N ALA A 190 -11.55 -5.05 4.02
CA ALA A 190 -11.76 -5.39 5.43
C ALA A 190 -13.13 -4.90 5.91
N PRO A 191 -14.21 -5.61 5.57
CA PRO A 191 -15.59 -5.20 5.89
C PRO A 191 -15.86 -5.18 7.41
N ARG A 192 -15.13 -5.96 8.20
CA ARG A 192 -15.25 -5.93 9.67
C ARG A 192 -14.74 -4.61 10.25
N GLN A 193 -13.68 -4.03 9.65
CA GLN A 193 -13.12 -2.72 10.00
C GLN A 193 -13.82 -1.58 9.26
N GLY A 194 -14.69 -1.89 8.29
CA GLY A 194 -15.41 -0.90 7.49
C GLY A 194 -14.54 -0.18 6.46
N VAL A 195 -13.42 -0.79 6.01
CA VAL A 195 -12.45 -0.13 5.14
C VAL A 195 -12.14 -0.93 3.87
N ALA A 196 -11.85 -0.21 2.78
CA ALA A 196 -11.30 -0.78 1.56
C ALA A 196 -10.29 0.17 0.90
N ALA A 197 -9.24 -0.38 0.29
CA ALA A 197 -8.33 0.36 -0.57
C ALA A 197 -8.40 -0.19 -1.99
N LEU A 198 -8.69 0.68 -2.98
CA LEU A 198 -8.61 0.33 -4.39
C LEU A 198 -7.16 0.04 -4.77
N GLY A 199 -6.98 -0.89 -5.70
CA GLY A 199 -5.69 -1.24 -6.26
C GLY A 199 -5.80 -1.88 -7.62
N ASN A 200 -4.65 -2.01 -8.30
CA ASN A 200 -4.54 -2.73 -9.56
C ASN A 200 -5.51 -2.22 -10.66
N VAL A 201 -5.80 -0.91 -10.67
CA VAL A 201 -6.68 -0.29 -11.68
C VAL A 201 -5.88 -0.07 -12.96
N THR A 202 -6.35 -0.63 -14.06
CA THR A 202 -5.72 -0.41 -15.36
C THR A 202 -6.72 -0.47 -16.51
N THR A 203 -6.34 0.17 -17.63
CA THR A 203 -7.05 0.11 -18.91
C THR A 203 -6.07 -0.29 -20.00
N ASP A 204 -6.49 -1.22 -20.84
CA ASP A 204 -5.75 -1.63 -22.03
C ASP A 204 -5.37 -0.40 -22.87
N PRO A 205 -4.11 -0.28 -23.31
CA PRO A 205 -3.65 0.87 -24.12
C PRO A 205 -4.55 1.23 -25.31
N ALA A 206 -5.13 0.24 -25.98
CA ALA A 206 -6.03 0.45 -27.12
C ALA A 206 -7.37 1.11 -26.74
N TRP A 207 -7.73 1.06 -25.45
CA TRP A 207 -9.02 1.54 -24.94
C TRP A 207 -8.90 2.74 -23.99
N ARG A 208 -7.67 3.27 -23.77
CA ARG A 208 -7.45 4.47 -22.94
C ARG A 208 -8.14 5.71 -23.52
N GLY A 209 -8.36 6.71 -22.66
CA GLY A 209 -9.00 7.99 -23.06
C GLY A 209 -10.51 7.93 -23.31
N ARG A 210 -11.14 6.77 -23.08
CA ARG A 210 -12.60 6.56 -23.34
C ARG A 210 -13.45 6.52 -22.08
N GLY A 211 -12.89 6.86 -20.90
CA GLY A 211 -13.63 6.92 -19.64
C GLY A 211 -13.84 5.57 -18.94
N LEU A 212 -13.34 4.44 -19.48
CA LEU A 212 -13.58 3.10 -18.92
C LEU A 212 -13.14 2.97 -17.47
N ALA A 213 -11.98 3.52 -17.10
CA ALA A 213 -11.50 3.50 -15.72
C ALA A 213 -12.48 4.21 -14.77
N THR A 214 -13.07 5.33 -15.20
CA THR A 214 -14.05 6.07 -14.38
C THR A 214 -15.29 5.21 -14.11
N VAL A 215 -15.81 4.55 -15.13
CA VAL A 215 -16.98 3.65 -15.00
C VAL A 215 -16.65 2.44 -14.14
N CYS A 216 -15.51 1.80 -14.40
CA CYS A 216 -15.07 0.61 -13.68
C CYS A 216 -14.84 0.90 -12.18
N VAL A 217 -14.14 1.99 -11.86
CA VAL A 217 -13.90 2.42 -10.46
C VAL A 217 -15.20 2.83 -9.78
N ALA A 218 -16.12 3.51 -10.47
CA ALA A 218 -17.44 3.85 -9.91
C ALA A 218 -18.22 2.60 -9.53
N GLY A 219 -18.29 1.60 -10.43
CA GLY A 219 -18.96 0.32 -10.16
C GLY A 219 -18.35 -0.41 -8.96
N LEU A 220 -17.01 -0.42 -8.86
CA LEU A 220 -16.31 -1.00 -7.69
C LEU A 220 -16.65 -0.24 -6.41
N CYS A 221 -16.58 1.09 -6.41
CA CYS A 221 -16.89 1.90 -5.22
C CYS A 221 -18.34 1.70 -4.74
N LYS A 222 -19.32 1.68 -5.65
CA LYS A 222 -20.72 1.39 -5.30
C LYS A 222 -20.87 0.00 -4.66
N ARG A 223 -20.12 -0.98 -5.16
CA ARG A 223 -20.09 -2.33 -4.59
C ARG A 223 -19.48 -2.33 -3.19
N LEU A 224 -18.33 -1.69 -2.99
CA LEU A 224 -17.64 -1.60 -1.71
C LEU A 224 -18.44 -0.86 -0.64
N ARG A 225 -19.20 0.17 -1.01
CA ARG A 225 -20.09 0.93 -0.09
C ARG A 225 -21.13 0.09 0.62
N ARG A 226 -21.43 -1.10 0.12
CA ARG A 226 -22.37 -2.04 0.77
C ARG A 226 -21.83 -2.60 2.10
N SER A 227 -20.50 -2.54 2.28
CA SER A 227 -19.81 -3.15 3.44
C SER A 227 -18.67 -2.32 4.03
N CYS A 228 -18.26 -1.24 3.36
CA CYS A 228 -17.16 -0.39 3.79
C CYS A 228 -17.59 1.07 3.83
N GLU A 229 -17.32 1.72 4.98
CA GLU A 229 -17.61 3.14 5.20
C GLU A 229 -16.51 4.02 4.60
N VAL A 230 -15.25 3.58 4.70
CA VAL A 230 -14.11 4.33 4.21
C VAL A 230 -13.47 3.59 3.04
N ILE A 231 -13.48 4.24 1.88
CA ILE A 231 -12.83 3.75 0.66
C ILE A 231 -11.70 4.70 0.31
N GLY A 232 -10.50 4.18 0.15
CA GLY A 232 -9.33 4.96 -0.23
C GLY A 232 -8.51 4.29 -1.30
N LEU A 233 -7.40 4.92 -1.63
CA LEU A 233 -6.39 4.40 -2.57
C LEU A 233 -5.06 5.12 -2.37
N ASN A 234 -4.01 4.52 -2.91
CA ASN A 234 -2.72 5.16 -3.08
C ASN A 234 -2.45 5.37 -4.57
N VAL A 235 -1.86 6.50 -4.93
CA VAL A 235 -1.54 6.83 -6.32
C VAL A 235 -0.23 7.63 -6.40
N HIS A 236 0.63 7.31 -7.36
CA HIS A 236 1.83 8.11 -7.62
C HIS A 236 1.44 9.54 -8.01
N HIS A 237 2.08 10.54 -7.43
CA HIS A 237 1.71 11.96 -7.62
C HIS A 237 1.78 12.42 -9.08
N ASP A 238 2.65 11.81 -9.90
CA ASP A 238 2.79 12.11 -11.33
C ASP A 238 1.76 11.40 -12.22
N ASN A 239 0.91 10.52 -11.65
CA ASN A 239 -0.10 9.83 -12.43
C ASN A 239 -1.33 10.74 -12.67
N ALA A 240 -1.14 11.77 -13.50
CA ALA A 240 -2.17 12.78 -13.78
C ALA A 240 -3.48 12.18 -14.31
N ALA A 241 -3.41 11.12 -15.11
CA ALA A 241 -4.58 10.46 -15.67
C ALA A 241 -5.42 9.75 -14.58
N ALA A 242 -4.77 9.02 -13.66
CA ALA A 242 -5.45 8.38 -12.54
C ALA A 242 -6.02 9.43 -11.57
N LEU A 243 -5.24 10.47 -11.24
CA LEU A 243 -5.69 11.56 -10.37
C LEU A 243 -6.92 12.28 -10.94
N ALA A 244 -6.97 12.54 -12.26
CA ALA A 244 -8.13 13.14 -12.90
C ALA A 244 -9.36 12.21 -12.80
N CYS A 245 -9.18 10.90 -13.00
CA CYS A 245 -10.23 9.90 -12.83
C CYS A 245 -10.78 9.90 -11.40
N TYR A 246 -9.91 9.80 -10.40
CA TYR A 246 -10.33 9.72 -9.00
C TYR A 246 -10.98 11.01 -8.50
N ARG A 247 -10.45 12.18 -8.86
CA ARG A 247 -11.08 13.48 -8.51
C ARG A 247 -12.48 13.63 -9.10
N LYS A 248 -12.68 13.17 -10.34
CA LYS A 248 -14.01 13.15 -10.99
C LYS A 248 -15.01 12.29 -10.22
N LEU A 249 -14.56 11.24 -9.54
CA LEU A 249 -15.38 10.34 -8.75
C LEU A 249 -15.58 10.79 -7.29
N GLY A 250 -15.04 11.96 -6.90
CA GLY A 250 -15.19 12.51 -5.56
C GLY A 250 -14.11 12.08 -4.56
N PHE A 251 -13.02 11.47 -5.04
CA PHE A 251 -11.85 11.25 -4.18
C PHE A 251 -11.13 12.57 -3.91
N VAL A 252 -10.73 12.75 -2.66
CA VAL A 252 -9.97 13.90 -2.18
C VAL A 252 -8.64 13.45 -1.58
N GLU A 253 -7.62 14.29 -1.70
CA GLU A 253 -6.32 14.05 -1.12
C GLU A 253 -6.39 14.16 0.40
N LEU A 254 -5.87 13.15 1.09
CA LEU A 254 -5.81 13.08 2.55
C LEU A 254 -4.41 13.38 3.07
N ALA A 255 -3.39 12.75 2.47
CA ALA A 255 -1.99 12.84 2.89
C ALA A 255 -1.05 12.46 1.75
N GLY A 256 0.21 12.92 1.85
CA GLY A 256 1.30 12.43 1.02
C GLY A 256 2.24 11.53 1.83
N TYR A 257 2.92 10.62 1.15
CA TYR A 257 3.97 9.77 1.70
C TYR A 257 4.96 9.41 0.60
N ASP A 258 6.14 8.96 0.99
CA ASP A 258 7.18 8.56 0.05
C ASP A 258 7.44 7.06 0.14
N GLU A 259 7.73 6.44 -1.00
CA GLU A 259 8.10 5.04 -1.10
C GLU A 259 9.60 4.88 -1.30
N TYR A 260 10.19 3.89 -0.60
CA TYR A 260 11.61 3.60 -0.68
C TYR A 260 11.89 2.10 -0.62
N GLY A 261 12.86 1.66 -1.42
CA GLY A 261 13.55 0.38 -1.26
C GLY A 261 14.80 0.55 -0.40
N PHE A 262 14.96 -0.30 0.60
CA PHE A 262 16.14 -0.36 1.46
C PHE A 262 16.83 -1.71 1.31
N ALA A 263 18.15 -1.71 1.11
CA ALA A 263 18.94 -2.93 1.05
C ALA A 263 20.29 -2.71 1.73
N ARG A 264 20.65 -3.62 2.64
CA ARG A 264 21.97 -3.62 3.27
C ARG A 264 23.03 -3.95 2.23
N THR A 265 24.05 -3.11 2.12
CA THR A 265 25.19 -3.37 1.24
C THR A 265 25.97 -4.57 1.79
N PRO A 266 26.29 -5.58 0.96
CA PRO A 266 27.14 -6.68 1.41
C PRO A 266 28.48 -6.15 1.93
N THR A 267 28.86 -6.54 3.13
CA THR A 267 30.21 -6.26 3.63
C THR A 267 31.17 -7.12 2.82
N ILE A 268 31.96 -6.51 1.93
CA ILE A 268 33.06 -7.20 1.26
C ILE A 268 34.12 -7.41 2.34
N THR A 269 34.12 -8.57 2.98
CA THR A 269 35.24 -9.02 3.77
C THR A 269 36.37 -9.33 2.78
N SER A 270 37.28 -8.38 2.60
CA SER A 270 38.54 -8.63 1.90
C SER A 270 39.37 -9.61 2.74
N SER A 271 39.25 -10.88 2.43
CA SER A 271 40.23 -11.88 2.85
C SER A 271 41.48 -11.72 1.96
N TYR A 272 42.20 -10.62 2.16
CA TYR A 272 43.56 -10.54 1.66
C TYR A 272 44.45 -11.27 2.67
N GLU A 273 44.70 -12.56 2.45
CA GLU A 273 45.88 -13.24 3.03
C GLU A 273 47.07 -12.86 2.17
N PRO A 274 48.09 -12.18 2.72
CA PRO A 274 49.35 -12.02 2.03
C PRO A 274 50.03 -13.40 1.98
N SER A 275 50.06 -14.01 0.79
CA SER A 275 50.90 -15.16 0.53
C SER A 275 52.38 -14.78 0.78
N GLY A 276 52.88 -15.15 1.96
CA GLY A 276 54.28 -15.04 2.29
C GLY A 276 55.08 -16.06 1.48
N GLU A 277 55.56 -15.68 0.31
CA GLU A 277 56.70 -16.33 -0.33
C GLU A 277 57.96 -15.98 0.44
N ARG A 278 58.45 -16.93 1.26
CA ARG A 278 59.83 -16.95 1.68
C ARG A 278 60.66 -17.47 0.52
N LEU A 279 61.40 -16.56 -0.09
CA LEU A 279 62.55 -16.93 -0.92
C LEU A 279 63.62 -17.52 0.00
N GLY A 280 63.93 -18.80 -0.21
CA GLY A 280 65.12 -19.50 0.27
C GLY A 280 66.13 -19.63 -0.87
#